data_42c30044604b975f25e7f0da346821d6
#
_entry.id   42c30044604b975f25e7f0da346821d6
#
_cell.length_a   1.000
_cell.length_b   1.000
_cell.length_c   1.000
_cell.angle_alpha   90.00
_cell.angle_beta   90.00
_cell.angle_gamma   90.00
#
_symmetry.space_group_name_H-M   'P 1'
#
loop_
_entity.id
_entity.type
_entity.pdbx_description
1 polymer ?
#
loop_
_entity_poly.entity_id
_entity_poly.type
_entity_poly.pdbx_seq_one_letter_code
_entity_poly.pdbx_strand_id
1 'polypeptide(L)'
;MAVETQAVNAQGGITVFSNKDAQYRIPAIVECKSGKLIAFTDHRYHNRDIGGGRHLDIVMKTSMDKGATWSSPEQMVAKGGNGIATSFDCAHGDAAVVVDKKSGRILLMCASGGIGYWESKRGNLLMMGRYYSDDEGKTWYGEEVTKQIYDLIPEVESAFFTSGRICQSKQIKVGKYYRVYTVLCTRSGNRILYSD
;
A
#
# COMPACT_ATOMS: atom_id res chain seq x y z
N MET A 1 -12.43 16.73 -13.14
CA MET A 1 -12.71 15.55 -12.27
C MET A 1 -14.03 15.84 -11.55
N ALA A 2 -14.94 14.89 -11.56
CA ALA A 2 -16.17 15.02 -10.75
C ALA A 2 -15.78 14.95 -9.26
N VAL A 3 -16.31 15.85 -8.45
CA VAL A 3 -16.17 15.83 -6.99
C VAL A 3 -17.50 15.34 -6.45
N GLU A 4 -17.47 14.22 -5.75
CA GLU A 4 -18.65 13.66 -5.12
C GLU A 4 -18.80 14.28 -3.72
N THR A 5 -19.96 14.87 -3.42
CA THR A 5 -20.25 15.34 -2.06
C THR A 5 -20.47 14.12 -1.17
N GLN A 6 -19.58 13.89 -0.23
CA GLN A 6 -19.63 12.72 0.65
C GLN A 6 -20.44 13.01 1.90
N ALA A 7 -21.23 12.01 2.33
CA ALA A 7 -22.02 12.13 3.54
C ALA A 7 -21.12 12.22 4.78
N VAL A 8 -21.31 13.25 5.60
CA VAL A 8 -20.72 13.35 6.93
C VAL A 8 -21.50 12.43 7.87
N ASN A 9 -20.82 11.52 8.56
CA ASN A 9 -21.49 10.69 9.57
C ASN A 9 -21.86 11.51 10.81
N ALA A 10 -22.70 10.97 11.69
CA ALA A 10 -23.21 11.66 12.88
C ALA A 10 -22.12 12.12 13.87
N GLN A 11 -20.88 11.68 13.72
CA GLN A 11 -19.71 12.07 14.52
C GLN A 11 -18.77 13.04 13.80
N GLY A 12 -19.17 13.58 12.64
CA GLY A 12 -18.36 14.52 11.85
C GLY A 12 -17.29 13.87 10.96
N GLY A 13 -17.27 12.53 10.81
CA GLY A 13 -16.39 11.85 9.85
C GLY A 13 -16.93 11.82 8.43
N ILE A 14 -16.03 11.75 7.45
CA ILE A 14 -16.36 11.65 6.02
C ILE A 14 -16.03 10.24 5.55
N THR A 15 -16.98 9.58 4.85
CA THR A 15 -16.74 8.30 4.20
C THR A 15 -16.01 8.54 2.88
N VAL A 16 -14.75 8.11 2.79
CA VAL A 16 -13.92 8.31 1.58
C VAL A 16 -14.17 7.23 0.54
N PHE A 17 -14.27 5.97 0.97
CA PHE A 17 -14.52 4.83 0.09
C PHE A 17 -15.78 4.08 0.54
N SER A 18 -16.72 3.92 -0.37
CA SER A 18 -17.91 3.08 -0.19
C SER A 18 -18.39 2.54 -1.53
N ASN A 19 -18.78 1.28 -1.56
CA ASN A 19 -19.41 0.63 -2.70
C ASN A 19 -20.26 -0.54 -2.17
N LYS A 20 -21.39 -0.82 -2.81
CA LYS A 20 -22.26 -1.94 -2.43
C LYS A 20 -21.66 -3.30 -2.80
N ASP A 21 -20.83 -3.33 -3.85
CA ASP A 21 -20.32 -4.56 -4.48
C ASP A 21 -18.84 -4.83 -4.16
N ALA A 22 -18.21 -3.96 -3.36
CA ALA A 22 -16.80 -4.08 -2.99
C ALA A 22 -16.57 -3.82 -1.50
N GLN A 23 -15.54 -4.45 -0.96
CA GLN A 23 -15.08 -4.18 0.39
C GLN A 23 -13.81 -3.35 0.33
N TYR A 24 -13.81 -2.21 1.01
CA TYR A 24 -12.63 -1.39 1.20
C TYR A 24 -12.04 -1.64 2.58
N ARG A 25 -10.77 -2.02 2.64
CA ARG A 25 -10.07 -2.35 3.88
C ARG A 25 -8.64 -1.82 3.86
N ILE A 26 -8.00 -1.83 5.02
CA ILE A 26 -6.58 -1.49 5.19
C ILE A 26 -6.29 -0.08 4.66
N PRO A 27 -6.88 0.98 5.27
CA PRO A 27 -6.68 2.34 4.81
C PRO A 27 -5.29 2.87 5.16
N ALA A 28 -4.73 3.67 4.26
CA ALA A 28 -3.54 4.49 4.50
C ALA A 28 -3.78 5.91 3.97
N ILE A 29 -3.08 6.89 4.54
CA ILE A 29 -3.19 8.28 4.10
C ILE A 29 -1.83 8.96 4.15
N VAL A 30 -1.55 9.78 3.15
CA VAL A 30 -0.38 10.66 3.10
C VAL A 30 -0.75 12.06 2.67
N GLU A 31 0.08 13.03 3.07
CA GLU A 31 0.06 14.40 2.60
C GLU A 31 1.26 14.63 1.67
N CYS A 32 1.00 15.09 0.45
CA CYS A 32 1.99 15.48 -0.53
C CYS A 32 2.59 16.86 -0.19
N LYS A 33 3.69 17.23 -0.84
CA LYS A 33 4.32 18.53 -0.65
C LYS A 33 3.42 19.73 -1.01
N SER A 34 2.51 19.55 -1.96
CA SER A 34 1.52 20.55 -2.34
C SER A 34 0.41 20.75 -1.31
N GLY A 35 0.32 19.91 -0.26
CA GLY A 35 -0.79 19.84 0.66
C GLY A 35 -1.94 18.95 0.18
N LYS A 36 -1.81 18.33 -1.02
CA LYS A 36 -2.76 17.32 -1.49
C LYS A 36 -2.73 16.11 -0.56
N LEU A 37 -3.90 15.65 -0.13
CA LEU A 37 -4.05 14.39 0.57
C LEU A 37 -4.32 13.27 -0.43
N ILE A 38 -3.74 12.09 -0.17
CA ILE A 38 -4.03 10.86 -0.91
C ILE A 38 -4.39 9.79 0.12
N ALA A 39 -5.59 9.25 0.01
CA ALA A 39 -6.04 8.08 0.76
C ALA A 39 -5.95 6.85 -0.13
N PHE A 40 -5.42 5.77 0.43
CA PHE A 40 -5.27 4.46 -0.21
C PHE A 40 -6.12 3.44 0.52
N THR A 41 -6.51 2.38 -0.18
CA THR A 41 -7.22 1.25 0.41
C THR A 41 -7.09 0.02 -0.47
N ASP A 42 -7.22 -1.15 0.13
CA ASP A 42 -7.52 -2.36 -0.63
C ASP A 42 -8.94 -2.28 -1.20
N HIS A 43 -9.09 -2.53 -2.49
CA HIS A 43 -10.37 -2.80 -3.13
C HIS A 43 -10.51 -4.32 -3.28
N ARG A 44 -11.41 -4.91 -2.51
CA ARG A 44 -11.60 -6.35 -2.41
C ARG A 44 -12.89 -6.77 -3.08
N TYR A 45 -12.81 -7.73 -3.98
CA TYR A 45 -13.96 -8.34 -4.66
C TYR A 45 -14.57 -9.51 -3.86
N HIS A 46 -14.07 -9.71 -2.64
CA HIS A 46 -14.50 -10.75 -1.68
C HIS A 46 -14.10 -10.33 -0.25
N ASN A 47 -14.54 -11.08 0.75
CA ASN A 47 -14.34 -10.76 2.17
C ASN A 47 -13.06 -11.35 2.80
N ARG A 48 -12.11 -11.84 2.00
CA ARG A 48 -10.89 -12.52 2.48
C ARG A 48 -9.64 -11.72 2.12
N ASP A 49 -8.52 -12.04 2.77
CA ASP A 49 -7.20 -11.50 2.48
C ASP A 49 -6.57 -12.13 1.23
N ILE A 50 -5.35 -11.68 0.87
CA ILE A 50 -4.52 -12.29 -0.17
C ILE A 50 -4.38 -13.80 0.11
N GLY A 51 -4.51 -14.60 -0.92
CA GLY A 51 -4.40 -16.06 -0.88
C GLY A 51 -5.41 -16.75 -1.79
N GLY A 52 -5.11 -17.96 -2.22
CA GLY A 52 -5.97 -18.76 -3.09
C GLY A 52 -6.30 -18.13 -4.43
N GLY A 53 -5.40 -17.32 -4.99
CA GLY A 53 -5.55 -16.70 -6.31
C GLY A 53 -6.62 -15.58 -6.38
N ARG A 54 -7.01 -15.01 -5.26
CA ARG A 54 -8.09 -14.01 -5.18
C ARG A 54 -7.64 -12.65 -5.66
N HIS A 55 -8.57 -11.93 -6.29
CA HIS A 55 -8.36 -10.58 -6.81
C HIS A 55 -8.46 -9.52 -5.71
N LEU A 56 -7.41 -8.75 -5.52
CA LEU A 56 -7.37 -7.50 -4.76
C LEU A 56 -6.60 -6.45 -5.55
N ASP A 57 -7.08 -5.22 -5.50
CA ASP A 57 -6.39 -4.04 -6.03
C ASP A 57 -6.03 -3.07 -4.91
N ILE A 58 -5.02 -2.24 -5.11
CA ILE A 58 -4.82 -1.03 -4.32
C ILE A 58 -5.32 0.15 -5.14
N VAL A 59 -6.26 0.88 -4.57
CA VAL A 59 -6.85 2.08 -5.18
C VAL A 59 -6.63 3.30 -4.30
N MET A 60 -6.80 4.48 -4.87
CA MET A 60 -6.67 5.74 -4.15
C MET A 60 -7.75 6.75 -4.50
N LYS A 61 -7.97 7.71 -3.60
CA LYS A 61 -8.69 8.96 -3.83
C LYS A 61 -7.85 10.13 -3.34
N THR A 62 -8.07 11.30 -3.93
CA THR A 62 -7.31 12.52 -3.61
C THR A 62 -8.22 13.63 -3.11
N SER A 63 -7.69 14.48 -2.21
CA SER A 63 -8.34 15.69 -1.74
C SER A 63 -7.41 16.89 -1.89
N MET A 64 -7.95 18.03 -2.34
CA MET A 64 -7.25 19.32 -2.48
C MET A 64 -7.68 20.34 -1.42
N ASP A 65 -8.66 20.02 -0.58
CA ASP A 65 -9.32 20.88 0.38
C ASP A 65 -9.22 20.35 1.83
N LYS A 66 -8.07 19.78 2.17
CA LYS A 66 -7.76 19.26 3.50
C LYS A 66 -8.69 18.12 3.95
N GLY A 67 -9.20 17.35 3.00
CA GLY A 67 -10.04 16.19 3.27
C GLY A 67 -11.54 16.47 3.32
N ALA A 68 -11.96 17.70 3.01
CA ALA A 68 -13.39 18.05 2.99
C ALA A 68 -14.14 17.36 1.84
N THR A 69 -13.49 17.26 0.67
CA THR A 69 -14.00 16.48 -0.48
C THR A 69 -12.93 15.59 -1.08
N TRP A 70 -13.34 14.54 -1.76
CA TRP A 70 -12.47 13.53 -2.35
C TRP A 70 -12.82 13.25 -3.80
N SER A 71 -11.82 12.90 -4.61
CA SER A 71 -12.02 12.57 -6.02
C SER A 71 -12.92 11.35 -6.20
N SER A 72 -13.68 11.32 -7.31
CA SER A 72 -14.48 10.19 -7.75
C SER A 72 -14.36 10.05 -9.27
N PRO A 73 -14.29 8.83 -9.83
CA PRO A 73 -14.09 7.56 -9.14
C PRO A 73 -12.71 7.43 -8.50
N GLU A 74 -12.48 6.33 -7.79
CA GLU A 74 -11.13 5.97 -7.32
C GLU A 74 -10.17 5.74 -8.51
N GLN A 75 -8.88 5.94 -8.24
CA GLN A 75 -7.81 5.72 -9.21
C GLN A 75 -7.00 4.47 -8.84
N MET A 76 -6.62 3.69 -9.84
CA MET A 76 -5.82 2.49 -9.67
C MET A 76 -4.37 2.84 -9.33
N VAL A 77 -3.81 2.17 -8.33
CA VAL A 77 -2.39 2.22 -7.94
C VAL A 77 -1.69 0.93 -8.32
N ALA A 78 -2.23 -0.20 -7.86
CA ALA A 78 -1.72 -1.53 -8.15
C ALA A 78 -2.88 -2.43 -8.54
N LYS A 79 -2.83 -2.99 -9.76
CA LYS A 79 -3.90 -3.81 -10.31
C LYS A 79 -3.55 -5.28 -10.23
N GLY A 80 -4.38 -6.06 -9.54
CA GLY A 80 -4.35 -7.50 -9.50
C GLY A 80 -5.30 -8.16 -10.50
N GLY A 81 -5.68 -9.41 -10.22
CA GLY A 81 -6.80 -10.08 -10.88
C GLY A 81 -6.48 -10.93 -12.08
N ASN A 82 -5.21 -11.28 -12.33
CA ASN A 82 -4.87 -12.21 -13.41
C ASN A 82 -5.24 -13.69 -13.12
N GLY A 83 -5.66 -14.01 -11.89
CA GLY A 83 -6.10 -15.34 -11.47
C GLY A 83 -4.99 -16.38 -11.30
N ILE A 84 -3.73 -16.00 -11.48
CA ILE A 84 -2.57 -16.90 -11.38
C ILE A 84 -1.92 -16.73 -10.01
N ALA A 85 -2.14 -17.65 -9.07
CA ALA A 85 -1.70 -17.54 -7.68
C ALA A 85 -0.18 -17.32 -7.51
N THR A 86 0.63 -17.82 -8.43
CA THR A 86 2.10 -17.67 -8.44
C THR A 86 2.58 -16.43 -9.21
N SER A 87 1.66 -15.58 -9.69
CA SER A 87 1.99 -14.33 -10.37
C SER A 87 1.95 -13.16 -9.42
N PHE A 88 2.88 -12.24 -9.58
CA PHE A 88 2.92 -10.95 -8.88
C PHE A 88 1.61 -10.17 -9.03
N ASP A 89 1.02 -10.16 -10.24
CA ASP A 89 -0.21 -9.43 -10.57
C ASP A 89 -1.50 -10.23 -10.22
N CYS A 90 -1.40 -11.23 -9.34
CA CYS A 90 -2.59 -11.92 -8.87
C CYS A 90 -3.42 -11.04 -7.91
N ALA A 91 -2.74 -10.38 -6.96
CA ALA A 91 -3.37 -9.49 -6.01
C ALA A 91 -2.34 -8.50 -5.45
N HIS A 92 -2.82 -7.34 -4.95
CA HIS A 92 -2.04 -6.36 -4.22
C HIS A 92 -2.86 -5.82 -3.05
N GLY A 93 -2.27 -5.76 -1.86
CA GLY A 93 -2.96 -5.27 -0.66
C GLY A 93 -2.00 -4.90 0.47
N ASP A 94 -2.55 -4.45 1.59
CA ASP A 94 -1.81 -4.08 2.79
C ASP A 94 -0.80 -2.94 2.54
N ALA A 95 -1.24 -1.86 1.90
CA ALA A 95 -0.38 -0.73 1.55
C ALA A 95 0.25 -0.05 2.76
N ALA A 96 1.58 0.06 2.77
CA ALA A 96 2.38 0.90 3.67
C ALA A 96 3.00 2.04 2.86
N VAL A 97 2.79 3.30 3.27
CA VAL A 97 3.06 4.46 2.41
C VAL A 97 3.87 5.54 3.13
N VAL A 98 4.73 6.24 2.38
CA VAL A 98 5.43 7.46 2.83
C VAL A 98 5.59 8.43 1.66
N VAL A 99 5.64 9.73 1.96
CA VAL A 99 6.11 10.77 1.05
C VAL A 99 7.50 11.19 1.49
N ASP A 100 8.50 11.00 0.63
CA ASP A 100 9.86 11.46 0.92
C ASP A 100 9.92 12.98 1.01
N LYS A 101 10.38 13.48 2.15
CA LYS A 101 10.45 14.93 2.44
C LYS A 101 11.33 15.70 1.48
N LYS A 102 12.35 15.06 0.91
CA LYS A 102 13.33 15.74 0.05
C LYS A 102 12.84 15.79 -1.40
N SER A 103 12.49 14.66 -1.98
CA SER A 103 12.07 14.57 -3.39
C SER A 103 10.58 14.84 -3.59
N GLY A 104 9.74 14.49 -2.62
CA GLY A 104 8.28 14.45 -2.79
C GLY A 104 7.79 13.13 -3.38
N ARG A 105 8.70 12.18 -3.68
CA ARG A 105 8.32 10.84 -4.15
C ARG A 105 7.42 10.16 -3.13
N ILE A 106 6.32 9.61 -3.60
CA ILE A 106 5.50 8.71 -2.82
C ILE A 106 6.07 7.31 -3.00
N LEU A 107 6.33 6.62 -1.91
CA LEU A 107 6.73 5.23 -1.87
C LEU A 107 5.63 4.43 -1.20
N LEU A 108 5.20 3.33 -1.83
CA LEU A 108 4.22 2.39 -1.32
C LEU A 108 4.83 0.99 -1.37
N MET A 109 4.82 0.30 -0.24
CA MET A 109 5.17 -1.12 -0.12
C MET A 109 3.90 -1.91 0.16
N CYS A 110 3.76 -3.12 -0.40
CA CYS A 110 2.55 -3.92 -0.26
C CYS A 110 2.82 -5.43 -0.29
N ALA A 111 1.88 -6.20 0.20
CA ALA A 111 1.78 -7.63 -0.09
C ALA A 111 1.25 -7.83 -1.51
N SER A 112 1.72 -8.88 -2.20
CA SER A 112 1.36 -9.15 -3.59
C SER A 112 1.28 -10.65 -3.89
N GLY A 113 0.77 -10.99 -5.08
CA GLY A 113 0.62 -12.37 -5.52
C GLY A 113 -0.62 -13.05 -4.94
N GLY A 114 -0.76 -14.34 -5.18
CA GLY A 114 -1.94 -15.10 -4.77
C GLY A 114 -1.68 -16.13 -3.66
N ILE A 115 -0.49 -16.07 -3.02
CA ILE A 115 -0.13 -16.94 -1.90
C ILE A 115 -0.38 -16.17 -0.59
N GLY A 116 -1.22 -16.72 0.27
CA GLY A 116 -1.56 -16.10 1.54
C GLY A 116 -0.46 -16.21 2.59
N TYR A 117 -0.51 -15.36 3.62
CA TYR A 117 0.48 -15.32 4.70
C TYR A 117 0.68 -16.69 5.39
N TRP A 118 -0.40 -17.42 5.65
CA TRP A 118 -0.33 -18.72 6.32
C TRP A 118 0.07 -19.86 5.39
N GLU A 119 -0.11 -19.69 4.08
CA GLU A 119 0.24 -20.66 3.03
C GLU A 119 1.69 -20.49 2.55
N SER A 120 2.29 -19.33 2.78
CA SER A 120 3.64 -18.97 2.36
C SER A 120 4.69 -19.89 2.98
N LYS A 121 5.64 -20.37 2.18
CA LYS A 121 6.78 -21.22 2.58
C LYS A 121 7.91 -21.09 1.56
N ARG A 122 9.10 -21.56 1.90
CA ARG A 122 10.22 -21.61 0.95
C ARG A 122 9.81 -22.28 -0.35
N GLY A 123 10.15 -21.64 -1.48
CA GLY A 123 9.76 -22.07 -2.81
C GLY A 123 8.36 -21.61 -3.27
N ASN A 124 7.54 -21.05 -2.35
CA ASN A 124 6.22 -20.52 -2.66
C ASN A 124 5.86 -19.38 -1.68
N LEU A 125 6.57 -18.26 -1.80
CA LEU A 125 6.49 -17.15 -0.85
C LEU A 125 5.30 -16.23 -1.12
N LEU A 126 4.75 -15.62 -0.07
CA LEU A 126 3.95 -14.40 -0.19
C LEU A 126 4.84 -13.33 -0.82
N MET A 127 4.42 -12.81 -1.96
CA MET A 127 5.19 -11.83 -2.73
C MET A 127 5.05 -10.42 -2.13
N MET A 128 6.00 -9.56 -2.48
CA MET A 128 6.05 -8.18 -2.03
C MET A 128 6.23 -7.24 -3.21
N GLY A 129 5.45 -6.16 -3.22
CA GLY A 129 5.49 -5.11 -4.22
C GLY A 129 6.03 -3.80 -3.68
N ARG A 130 6.72 -3.07 -4.56
CA ARG A 130 7.10 -1.68 -4.37
C ARG A 130 6.49 -0.84 -5.49
N TYR A 131 5.76 0.20 -5.13
CA TYR A 131 5.19 1.17 -6.06
C TYR A 131 5.69 2.56 -5.70
N TYR A 132 5.91 3.41 -6.70
CA TYR A 132 6.27 4.81 -6.46
C TYR A 132 5.65 5.76 -7.48
N SER A 133 5.48 7.00 -7.06
CA SER A 133 5.01 8.11 -7.89
C SER A 133 5.87 9.35 -7.63
N ASP A 134 6.30 10.01 -8.70
CA ASP A 134 7.07 11.27 -8.64
C ASP A 134 6.22 12.51 -8.94
N ASP A 135 4.93 12.33 -9.22
CA ASP A 135 4.00 13.37 -9.67
C ASP A 135 2.73 13.46 -8.80
N GLU A 136 2.90 13.17 -7.50
CA GLU A 136 1.85 13.20 -6.50
C GLU A 136 0.65 12.29 -6.86
N GLY A 137 0.96 11.07 -7.32
CA GLY A 137 -0.01 10.01 -7.56
C GLY A 137 -0.73 10.07 -8.91
N LYS A 138 -0.28 10.87 -9.87
CA LYS A 138 -0.87 10.87 -11.22
C LYS A 138 -0.44 9.64 -12.02
N THR A 139 0.84 9.25 -11.89
CA THR A 139 1.39 8.03 -12.49
C THR A 139 2.09 7.18 -11.43
N TRP A 140 2.01 5.87 -11.60
CA TRP A 140 2.60 4.87 -10.71
C TRP A 140 3.48 3.90 -11.46
N TYR A 141 4.61 3.57 -10.85
CA TYR A 141 5.54 2.54 -11.32
C TYR A 141 5.60 1.45 -10.25
N GLY A 142 5.44 0.18 -10.66
CA GLY A 142 5.43 -0.97 -9.77
C GLY A 142 6.50 -1.99 -10.12
N GLU A 143 7.02 -2.66 -9.12
CA GLU A 143 7.98 -3.75 -9.28
C GLU A 143 7.86 -4.77 -8.15
N GLU A 144 8.18 -6.02 -8.46
CA GLU A 144 8.31 -7.08 -7.46
C GLU A 144 9.64 -6.95 -6.71
N VAL A 145 9.60 -6.99 -5.39
CA VAL A 145 10.78 -6.92 -4.51
C VAL A 145 10.90 -8.12 -3.57
N THR A 146 10.17 -9.19 -3.83
CA THR A 146 10.10 -10.40 -3.00
C THR A 146 11.50 -10.93 -2.67
N LYS A 147 12.30 -11.18 -3.69
CA LYS A 147 13.66 -11.73 -3.50
C LYS A 147 14.53 -10.79 -2.66
N GLN A 148 14.54 -9.49 -2.96
CA GLN A 148 15.36 -8.51 -2.24
C GLN A 148 15.04 -8.47 -0.75
N ILE A 149 13.76 -8.57 -0.40
CA ILE A 149 13.33 -8.52 1.00
C ILE A 149 13.64 -9.83 1.72
N TYR A 150 13.31 -10.98 1.13
CA TYR A 150 13.57 -12.28 1.79
C TYR A 150 15.07 -12.62 1.87
N ASP A 151 15.92 -12.06 1.01
CA ASP A 151 17.39 -12.19 1.15
C ASP A 151 17.91 -11.47 2.41
N LEU A 152 17.22 -10.43 2.91
CA LEU A 152 17.56 -9.76 4.17
C LEU A 152 17.11 -10.55 5.42
N ILE A 153 16.18 -11.48 5.26
CA ILE A 153 15.58 -12.28 6.34
C ILE A 153 15.54 -13.76 5.95
N PRO A 154 16.69 -14.38 5.67
CA PRO A 154 16.74 -15.71 5.06
C PRO A 154 16.14 -16.83 5.91
N GLU A 155 15.93 -16.61 7.20
CA GLU A 155 15.28 -17.56 8.13
C GLU A 155 13.75 -17.50 8.08
N VAL A 156 13.17 -16.47 7.42
CA VAL A 156 11.72 -16.22 7.41
C VAL A 156 11.07 -16.84 6.17
N GLU A 157 9.96 -17.54 6.37
CA GLU A 157 9.16 -18.17 5.29
C GLU A 157 7.89 -17.40 4.91
N SER A 158 7.51 -16.43 5.74
CA SER A 158 6.34 -15.59 5.48
C SER A 158 6.52 -14.24 6.14
N ALA A 159 6.39 -13.19 5.35
CA ALA A 159 6.41 -11.82 5.82
C ALA A 159 5.53 -10.93 4.95
N PHE A 160 5.04 -9.84 5.51
CA PHE A 160 4.41 -8.74 4.77
C PHE A 160 4.69 -7.40 5.45
N PHE A 161 4.65 -6.31 4.69
CA PHE A 161 4.78 -4.97 5.25
C PHE A 161 3.56 -4.65 6.11
N THR A 162 3.79 -4.17 7.35
CA THR A 162 2.69 -3.69 8.17
C THR A 162 2.06 -2.47 7.51
N SER A 163 0.79 -2.56 7.24
CA SER A 163 0.02 -1.56 6.50
C SER A 163 -0.04 -0.19 7.19
N GLY A 164 -0.38 0.84 6.44
CA GLY A 164 -0.57 2.19 6.91
C GLY A 164 0.62 3.11 6.59
N ARG A 165 1.48 3.42 7.56
CA ARG A 165 2.51 4.43 7.38
C ARG A 165 3.93 3.89 7.51
N ILE A 166 4.76 4.16 6.51
CA ILE A 166 6.22 4.05 6.60
C ILE A 166 6.75 5.29 7.33
N CYS A 167 7.64 5.10 8.31
CA CYS A 167 8.21 6.19 9.08
C CYS A 167 9.45 6.75 8.38
N GLN A 168 9.49 8.06 8.15
CA GLN A 168 10.72 8.74 7.73
C GLN A 168 11.35 9.50 8.90
N SER A 169 12.64 9.31 9.12
CA SER A 169 13.41 10.02 10.15
C SER A 169 13.31 11.54 9.98
N LYS A 170 13.28 12.23 11.10
CA LYS A 170 13.42 13.69 11.13
C LYS A 170 14.88 14.15 11.35
N GLN A 171 15.74 13.24 11.76
CA GLN A 171 17.12 13.55 12.21
C GLN A 171 18.18 12.77 11.43
N ILE A 172 17.98 11.47 11.22
CA ILE A 172 18.98 10.61 10.58
C ILE A 172 18.95 10.80 9.08
N LYS A 173 20.07 11.24 8.52
CA LYS A 173 20.28 11.42 7.09
C LYS A 173 21.43 10.54 6.62
N VAL A 174 21.33 10.07 5.37
CA VAL A 174 22.43 9.51 4.60
C VAL A 174 22.53 10.29 3.30
N GLY A 175 23.63 11.01 3.12
CA GLY A 175 23.75 12.02 2.06
C GLY A 175 22.67 13.10 2.20
N LYS A 176 21.86 13.28 1.15
CA LYS A 176 20.79 14.28 1.10
C LYS A 176 19.41 13.78 1.53
N TYR A 177 19.24 12.46 1.74
CA TYR A 177 17.96 11.86 2.07
C TYR A 177 17.85 11.50 3.54
N TYR A 178 16.63 11.53 4.06
CA TYR A 178 16.34 11.04 5.41
C TYR A 178 16.04 9.54 5.35
N ARG A 179 16.61 8.79 6.31
CA ARG A 179 16.37 7.35 6.44
C ARG A 179 14.88 7.06 6.61
N VAL A 180 14.39 6.04 5.92
CA VAL A 180 13.02 5.51 6.08
C VAL A 180 13.06 4.19 6.82
N TYR A 181 12.00 3.91 7.59
CA TYR A 181 11.83 2.68 8.37
C TYR A 181 10.48 2.09 8.07
N THR A 182 10.45 0.79 7.88
CA THR A 182 9.21 0.02 7.77
C THR A 182 9.30 -1.24 8.64
N VAL A 183 8.16 -1.84 8.92
CA VAL A 183 8.08 -3.06 9.73
C VAL A 183 7.54 -4.19 8.87
N LEU A 184 8.17 -5.35 8.97
CA LEU A 184 7.65 -6.60 8.48
C LEU A 184 7.02 -7.38 9.63
N CYS A 185 5.79 -7.81 9.46
CA CYS A 185 5.17 -8.83 10.27
C CYS A 185 5.65 -10.21 9.77
N THR A 186 6.16 -11.04 10.67
CA THR A 186 6.57 -12.42 10.38
C THR A 186 5.99 -13.37 11.41
N ARG A 187 5.92 -14.66 11.11
CA ARG A 187 5.42 -15.67 12.07
C ARG A 187 6.25 -15.78 13.35
N SER A 188 7.51 -15.35 13.31
CA SER A 188 8.44 -15.38 14.45
C SER A 188 8.66 -14.02 15.11
N GLY A 189 7.77 -13.05 14.87
CA GLY A 189 7.84 -11.68 15.41
C GLY A 189 8.06 -10.65 14.32
N ASN A 190 8.26 -9.40 14.72
CA ASN A 190 8.41 -8.29 13.79
C ASN A 190 9.88 -8.04 13.43
N ARG A 191 10.13 -7.59 12.21
CA ARG A 191 11.45 -7.15 11.74
C ARG A 191 11.35 -5.70 11.30
N ILE A 192 12.32 -4.88 11.71
CA ILE A 192 12.43 -3.48 11.26
C ILE A 192 13.42 -3.46 10.11
N LEU A 193 12.98 -2.96 8.97
CA LEU A 193 13.83 -2.65 7.82
C LEU A 193 14.04 -1.14 7.73
N TYR A 194 15.18 -0.75 7.20
CA TYR A 194 15.45 0.64 6.86
C TYR A 194 16.12 0.76 5.50
N SER A 195 15.96 1.92 4.89
CA SER A 195 16.65 2.30 3.65
C SER A 195 17.26 3.69 3.83
N ASP A 196 18.46 3.82 3.34
CA ASP A 196 19.25 5.07 3.33
C ASP A 196 19.09 5.79 2.00
#